data_683f63f3cac4b20f588e2e0543f845c7
#
_entry.id   683f63f3cac4b20f588e2e0543f845c7
#
_cell.length_a   1.000
_cell.length_b   1.000
_cell.length_c   1.000
_cell.angle_alpha   90.00
_cell.angle_beta   90.00
_cell.angle_gamma   90.00
#
_symmetry.space_group_name_H-M   'P 1'
#
loop_
_entity.id
_entity.type
_entity.pdbx_description
1 polymer ?
#
loop_
_entity_poly.entity_id
_entity_poly.type
_entity_poly.pdbx_seq_one_letter_code
_entity_poly.pdbx_strand_id
1 'polypeptide(L)'
;MMPQQSPQSKSYDVVIIGGAIMGSSAAWFLSDSADFSGRILVVERDLTYKTAGTSLTNSCIRQQFSTHLNVQISQFGAEFFQNLPRYMGNDPRV
;
A
#
# COMPACT_ATOMS: atom_id res chain seq x y z
N MET A 1 4.21 -8.20 4.91
CA MET A 1 4.06 -8.96 3.66
C MET A 1 2.92 -9.94 3.77
N MET A 2 2.08 -9.99 2.80
CA MET A 2 0.95 -10.91 2.82
C MET A 2 1.43 -12.34 2.49
N PRO A 3 0.95 -13.36 3.20
CA PRO A 3 1.33 -14.73 2.89
C PRO A 3 0.76 -15.16 1.55
N GLN A 4 1.51 -16.00 0.84
CA GLN A 4 1.05 -16.62 -0.39
C GLN A 4 0.12 -17.77 -0.05
N GLN A 5 -1.14 -17.66 -0.46
CA GLN A 5 -2.12 -18.71 -0.24
C GLN A 5 -3.25 -18.60 -1.26
N SER A 6 -3.97 -19.70 -1.45
CA SER A 6 -5.13 -19.72 -2.31
C SER A 6 -6.29 -18.93 -1.69
N PRO A 7 -7.19 -18.38 -2.50
CA PRO A 7 -8.38 -17.70 -1.97
C PRO A 7 -9.18 -18.63 -1.07
N GLN A 8 -9.52 -18.16 0.12
CA GLN A 8 -10.25 -18.93 1.11
C GLN A 8 -11.77 -18.72 1.03
N SER A 9 -12.21 -17.84 0.18
CA SER A 9 -13.63 -17.52 0.00
C SER A 9 -13.93 -17.39 -1.49
N LYS A 10 -15.18 -17.60 -1.85
CA LYS A 10 -15.65 -17.42 -3.23
C LYS A 10 -16.09 -15.99 -3.50
N SER A 11 -16.17 -15.14 -2.49
CA SER A 11 -16.58 -13.75 -2.66
C SER A 11 -15.76 -12.85 -1.76
N TYR A 12 -15.45 -11.66 -2.28
CA TYR A 12 -14.71 -10.63 -1.59
C TYR A 12 -15.37 -9.28 -1.84
N ASP A 13 -15.26 -8.38 -0.88
CA ASP A 13 -15.83 -7.04 -1.02
C ASP A 13 -14.94 -6.15 -1.86
N VAL A 14 -13.63 -6.33 -1.75
CA VAL A 14 -12.63 -5.60 -2.52
C VAL A 14 -11.61 -6.58 -3.08
N VAL A 15 -11.31 -6.44 -4.37
CA VAL A 15 -10.24 -7.18 -5.03
C VAL A 15 -9.22 -6.16 -5.53
N ILE A 16 -7.98 -6.32 -5.10
CA ILE A 16 -6.88 -5.44 -5.49
C ILE A 16 -5.96 -6.22 -6.41
N ILE A 17 -5.77 -5.72 -7.62
CA ILE A 17 -4.90 -6.34 -8.61
C ILE A 17 -3.55 -5.64 -8.55
N GLY A 18 -2.54 -6.38 -8.12
CA GLY A 18 -1.20 -5.86 -7.88
C GLY A 18 -0.93 -5.64 -6.40
N GLY A 19 0.08 -6.32 -5.87
CA GLY A 19 0.45 -6.30 -4.45
C GLY A 19 1.70 -5.49 -4.13
N ALA A 20 2.21 -4.68 -5.08
CA ALA A 20 3.32 -3.79 -4.82
C ALA A 20 2.84 -2.60 -3.97
N ILE A 21 3.56 -1.48 -3.96
CA ILE A 21 3.30 -0.44 -2.96
C ILE A 21 1.88 0.11 -3.01
N MET A 22 1.33 0.34 -4.18
CA MET A 22 0.00 0.93 -4.28
C MET A 22 -1.09 -0.03 -3.80
N GLY A 23 -1.05 -1.28 -4.25
CA GLY A 23 -2.03 -2.28 -3.83
C GLY A 23 -1.90 -2.63 -2.36
N SER A 24 -0.68 -2.81 -1.87
CA SER A 24 -0.43 -3.09 -0.46
C SER A 24 -0.87 -1.94 0.44
N SER A 25 -0.63 -0.69 0.02
CA SER A 25 -1.08 0.48 0.77
C SER A 25 -2.60 0.53 0.84
N ALA A 26 -3.28 0.32 -0.27
CA ALA A 26 -4.75 0.29 -0.29
C ALA A 26 -5.30 -0.79 0.65
N ALA A 27 -4.73 -1.99 0.59
CA ALA A 27 -5.15 -3.09 1.46
C ALA A 27 -4.92 -2.76 2.94
N TRP A 28 -3.76 -2.18 3.25
CA TRP A 28 -3.42 -1.85 4.62
C TRP A 28 -4.34 -0.80 5.21
N PHE A 29 -4.55 0.32 4.47
CA PHE A 29 -5.41 1.39 4.97
C PHE A 29 -6.88 0.96 5.07
N LEU A 30 -7.37 0.13 4.14
CA LEU A 30 -8.72 -0.43 4.25
C LEU A 30 -8.84 -1.35 5.47
N SER A 31 -7.85 -2.21 5.68
CA SER A 31 -7.87 -3.15 6.82
C SER A 31 -7.81 -2.44 8.15
N ASP A 32 -7.11 -1.31 8.20
CA ASP A 32 -6.94 -0.52 9.43
C ASP A 32 -8.13 0.40 9.71
N SER A 33 -9.00 0.61 8.72
CA SER A 33 -10.13 1.52 8.87
C SER A 33 -11.23 0.89 9.71
N ALA A 34 -11.68 1.62 10.72
CA ALA A 34 -12.80 1.18 11.56
C ALA A 34 -14.14 1.16 10.79
N ASP A 35 -14.22 1.89 9.68
CA ASP A 35 -15.42 1.98 8.86
C ASP A 35 -15.53 0.88 7.82
N PHE A 36 -14.51 0.04 7.68
CA PHE A 36 -14.49 -1.04 6.72
C PHE A 36 -14.29 -2.37 7.42
N SER A 37 -15.24 -3.29 7.24
CA SER A 37 -15.19 -4.63 7.84
C SER A 37 -15.25 -5.74 6.79
N GLY A 38 -15.09 -5.39 5.51
CA GLY A 38 -15.20 -6.34 4.41
C GLY A 38 -13.97 -7.23 4.24
N ARG A 39 -14.07 -8.13 3.28
CA ARG A 39 -12.98 -9.03 2.91
C ARG A 39 -12.21 -8.45 1.73
N ILE A 40 -10.89 -8.54 1.83
CA ILE A 40 -9.98 -8.01 0.81
C ILE A 40 -9.18 -9.16 0.22
N LEU A 41 -9.13 -9.24 -1.11
CA LEU A 41 -8.25 -10.15 -1.82
C LEU A 41 -7.23 -9.31 -2.60
N VAL A 42 -5.95 -9.62 -2.41
CA VAL A 42 -4.87 -9.03 -3.21
C VAL A 42 -4.35 -10.10 -4.15
N VAL A 43 -4.33 -9.79 -5.44
CA VAL A 43 -3.86 -10.69 -6.48
C VAL A 43 -2.58 -10.13 -7.08
N GLU A 44 -1.51 -10.91 -7.03
CA GLU A 44 -0.22 -10.52 -7.59
C GLU A 44 0.29 -11.59 -8.54
N ARG A 45 0.66 -11.18 -9.75
CA ARG A 45 1.13 -12.10 -10.79
C ARG A 45 2.57 -12.58 -10.57
N ASP A 46 3.37 -11.80 -9.85
CA ASP A 46 4.79 -12.09 -9.65
C ASP A 46 5.24 -11.61 -8.27
N LEU A 47 5.34 -12.53 -7.32
CA LEU A 47 5.70 -12.22 -5.94
C LEU A 47 7.17 -11.79 -5.78
N THR A 48 7.97 -11.91 -6.82
CA THR A 48 9.34 -11.33 -6.80
C THR A 48 9.33 -9.83 -7.05
N TYR A 49 8.24 -9.29 -7.63
CA TYR A 49 8.05 -7.87 -7.94
C TYR A 49 9.12 -7.26 -8.84
N LYS A 50 9.89 -8.07 -9.55
CA LYS A 50 11.05 -7.57 -10.32
C LYS A 50 10.66 -6.65 -11.47
N THR A 51 9.42 -6.74 -11.97
CA THR A 51 8.92 -5.86 -13.04
C THR A 51 7.90 -4.85 -12.54
N ALA A 52 7.64 -4.80 -11.24
CA ALA A 52 6.70 -3.86 -10.67
C ALA A 52 7.26 -2.44 -10.68
N GLY A 53 6.38 -1.46 -10.86
CA GLY A 53 6.78 -0.04 -10.85
C GLY A 53 7.54 0.34 -9.59
N THR A 54 7.14 -0.18 -8.44
CA THR A 54 7.81 0.06 -7.16
C THR A 54 9.30 -0.34 -7.22
N SER A 55 9.59 -1.48 -7.84
CA SER A 55 10.96 -1.99 -7.93
C SER A 55 11.80 -1.25 -8.97
N LEU A 56 11.16 -0.58 -9.92
CA LEU A 56 11.82 0.11 -11.02
C LEU A 56 11.97 1.62 -10.77
N THR A 57 11.45 2.13 -9.67
CA THR A 57 11.48 3.55 -9.36
C THR A 57 12.77 3.96 -8.64
N ASN A 58 13.10 5.24 -8.73
CA ASN A 58 14.18 5.84 -7.93
C ASN A 58 13.80 6.07 -6.47
N SER A 59 12.52 5.89 -6.13
CA SER A 59 12.00 6.11 -4.78
C SER A 59 12.21 7.53 -4.28
N CYS A 60 12.15 8.53 -5.17
CA CYS A 60 12.24 9.92 -4.80
C CYS A 60 10.93 10.42 -4.21
N ILE A 61 11.02 11.13 -3.10
CA ILE A 61 9.88 11.71 -2.42
C ILE A 61 10.00 13.24 -2.48
N ARG A 62 8.93 13.90 -2.93
CA ARG A 62 8.92 15.35 -3.02
C ARG A 62 7.54 15.90 -2.70
N GLN A 63 7.48 17.21 -2.42
CA GLN A 63 6.21 17.91 -2.13
C GLN A 63 5.93 19.04 -3.09
N GLN A 64 6.78 19.27 -4.08
CA GLN A 64 6.67 20.37 -5.02
C GLN A 64 5.91 19.92 -6.27
N PHE A 65 4.66 20.33 -6.35
CA PHE A 65 3.78 20.02 -7.48
C PHE A 65 2.97 21.26 -7.83
N SER A 66 2.41 21.27 -9.04
CA SER A 66 1.63 22.40 -9.52
C SER A 66 0.17 22.38 -9.07
N THR A 67 -0.36 21.23 -8.65
CA THR A 67 -1.73 21.13 -8.17
C THR A 67 -1.78 21.01 -6.67
N HIS A 68 -2.77 21.69 -6.05
CA HIS A 68 -2.94 21.69 -4.61
C HIS A 68 -3.16 20.26 -4.06
N LEU A 69 -3.96 19.47 -4.75
CA LEU A 69 -4.23 18.10 -4.33
C LEU A 69 -2.95 17.25 -4.28
N ASN A 70 -2.10 17.36 -5.29
CA ASN A 70 -0.85 16.60 -5.32
C ASN A 70 0.10 17.03 -4.21
N VAL A 71 0.12 18.32 -3.86
CA VAL A 71 0.90 18.79 -2.71
C VAL A 71 0.37 18.17 -1.42
N GLN A 72 -0.93 18.13 -1.23
CA GLN A 72 -1.53 17.53 -0.04
C GLN A 72 -1.25 16.03 0.07
N ILE A 73 -1.34 15.29 -1.04
CA ILE A 73 -1.02 13.87 -1.06
C ILE A 73 0.45 13.64 -0.68
N SER A 74 1.33 14.47 -1.20
CA SER A 74 2.76 14.34 -0.92
C SER A 74 3.11 14.73 0.51
N GLN A 75 2.42 15.71 1.07
CA GLN A 75 2.57 16.05 2.49
C GLN A 75 2.15 14.91 3.39
N PHE A 76 1.04 14.24 3.06
CA PHE A 76 0.63 13.05 3.80
C PHE A 76 1.67 11.95 3.70
N GLY A 77 2.21 11.71 2.49
CA GLY A 77 3.25 10.70 2.29
C GLY A 77 4.49 10.98 3.12
N ALA A 78 4.94 12.23 3.17
CA ALA A 78 6.08 12.63 3.98
C ALA A 78 5.81 12.38 5.46
N GLU A 79 4.65 12.77 5.96
CA GLU A 79 4.25 12.51 7.34
C GLU A 79 4.23 11.01 7.63
N PHE A 80 3.66 10.23 6.73
CA PHE A 80 3.60 8.77 6.88
C PHE A 80 4.99 8.18 7.05
N PHE A 81 5.92 8.56 6.18
CA PHE A 81 7.28 8.01 6.25
C PHE A 81 8.04 8.49 7.49
N GLN A 82 7.81 9.71 7.94
CA GLN A 82 8.44 10.21 9.16
C GLN A 82 7.90 9.53 10.42
N ASN A 83 6.68 9.02 10.36
CA ASN A 83 6.01 8.38 11.49
C ASN A 83 5.77 6.88 11.23
N LEU A 84 6.63 6.26 10.45
CA LEU A 84 6.46 4.88 10.04
C LEU A 84 6.23 3.90 11.20
N PRO A 85 6.97 3.98 12.31
CA PRO A 85 6.71 3.09 13.45
C PRO A 85 5.30 3.21 14.02
N ARG A 86 4.69 4.39 13.95
CA ARG A 86 3.32 4.61 14.42
C ARG A 86 2.31 3.83 13.57
N TYR A 87 2.56 3.72 12.26
CA TYR A 87 1.67 3.03 11.33
C TYR A 87 1.97 1.54 11.21
N MET A 88 3.24 1.17 11.22
CA MET A 88 3.71 -0.17 10.90
C MET A 88 4.24 -0.94 12.10
N GLY A 89 4.08 -0.41 13.30
CA GLY A 89 4.61 -1.01 14.52
C GLY A 89 6.04 -0.55 14.81
N ASN A 90 6.75 -1.31 15.63
CA ASN A 90 8.03 -0.89 16.18
C ASN A 90 9.25 -1.26 15.32
N ASP A 91 9.05 -1.79 14.12
CA ASP A 91 10.16 -2.17 13.26
C ASP A 91 10.32 -1.16 12.13
N PRO A 92 11.31 -0.25 12.20
CA PRO A 92 11.50 0.77 11.17
C PRO A 92 12.18 0.26 9.90
N ARG A 93 12.50 -1.02 9.80
CA ARG A 93 13.18 -1.59 8.64
C ARG A 93 12.23 -1.95 7.51
N VAL A 94 11.07 -1.40 7.53
CA VAL A 94 10.04 -1.69 6.52
C VAL A 94 10.34 -0.98 5.22
#